data_58647bb62d880438de7ddbd48e20f1ef
#
_entry.id   58647bb62d880438de7ddbd48e20f1ef
#
_cell.length_a   1.000
_cell.length_b   1.000
_cell.length_c   1.000
_cell.angle_alpha   90.00
_cell.angle_beta   90.00
_cell.angle_gamma   90.00
#
_symmetry.space_group_name_H-M   'P 1'
#
loop_
_entity.id
_entity.type
_entity.pdbx_description
1 polymer ?
#
loop_
_entity_poly.entity_id
_entity_poly.type
_entity_poly.pdbx_seq_one_letter_code
_entity_poly.pdbx_strand_id
1 'polypeptide(L)'
;MSRQDIVAEIPRLRRYARALTGEAVRADDLVQDTLERALGKWSLWGSGNLRAWLFSIMHNLYVNQARSPRLVDYPGDEALPDLPARATQNDALELRDFAHSLSRLPEEQREVVLLVALEDLSYGDTAKVLGVPVGTVMSRLSRGRERLRVLLEGSEPDEPQLKVVK
;
A
#
# COMPACT_ATOMS: atom_id res chain seq x y z
N MET A 1 15.16 -14.87 16.06
CA MET A 1 13.89 -14.22 15.76
C MET A 1 12.75 -15.14 16.11
N SER A 2 11.82 -14.63 16.86
CA SER A 2 10.68 -15.38 17.37
C SER A 2 9.39 -15.02 16.61
N ARG A 3 8.37 -15.85 16.78
CA ARG A 3 7.02 -15.52 16.29
C ARG A 3 6.52 -14.17 16.84
N GLN A 4 7.06 -13.70 17.95
CA GLN A 4 6.74 -12.39 18.53
C GLN A 4 7.18 -11.22 17.63
N ASP A 5 8.21 -11.43 16.80
CA ASP A 5 8.66 -10.39 15.86
C ASP A 5 7.62 -10.15 14.75
N ILE A 6 6.88 -11.19 14.36
CA ILE A 6 5.74 -11.04 13.43
C ILE A 6 4.63 -10.21 14.07
N VAL A 7 4.33 -10.44 15.35
CA VAL A 7 3.28 -9.67 16.06
C VAL A 7 3.60 -8.19 16.08
N ALA A 8 4.87 -7.82 16.23
CA ALA A 8 5.31 -6.43 16.18
C ALA A 8 5.07 -5.76 14.81
N GLU A 9 5.01 -6.53 13.74
CA GLU A 9 4.77 -6.02 12.38
C GLU A 9 3.27 -5.92 12.02
N ILE A 10 2.37 -6.49 12.80
CA ILE A 10 0.93 -6.50 12.51
C ILE A 10 0.35 -5.08 12.30
N PRO A 11 0.65 -4.07 13.15
CA PRO A 11 0.13 -2.72 12.93
C PRO A 11 0.54 -2.12 11.58
N ARG A 12 1.77 -2.40 11.14
CA ARG A 12 2.28 -1.93 9.84
C ARG A 12 1.59 -2.63 8.67
N LEU A 13 1.44 -3.95 8.76
CA LEU A 13 0.72 -4.74 7.75
C LEU A 13 -0.72 -4.25 7.60
N ARG A 14 -1.38 -3.99 8.70
CA ARG A 14 -2.75 -3.49 8.74
C ARG A 14 -2.88 -2.12 8.09
N ARG A 15 -2.01 -1.20 8.46
CA ARG A 15 -1.98 0.15 7.88
C ARG A 15 -1.74 0.12 6.38
N TYR A 16 -0.76 -0.65 5.93
CA TYR A 16 -0.46 -0.82 4.52
C TYR A 16 -1.64 -1.45 3.76
N ALA A 17 -2.22 -2.52 4.29
CA ALA A 17 -3.34 -3.21 3.67
C ALA A 17 -4.57 -2.30 3.52
N ARG A 18 -4.87 -1.47 4.52
CA ARG A 18 -5.94 -0.49 4.45
C ARG A 18 -5.69 0.59 3.40
N ALA A 19 -4.48 1.11 3.35
CA ALA A 19 -4.09 2.10 2.34
C ALA A 19 -4.10 1.52 0.92
N LEU A 20 -3.75 0.25 0.78
CA LEU A 20 -3.70 -0.44 -0.51
C LEU A 20 -5.09 -0.81 -1.03
N THR A 21 -5.92 -1.41 -0.20
CA THR A 21 -7.25 -1.93 -0.60
C THR A 21 -8.35 -0.87 -0.55
N GLY A 22 -8.21 0.14 0.30
CA GLY A 22 -9.24 1.14 0.55
C GLY A 22 -10.47 0.65 1.32
N GLU A 23 -10.48 -0.62 1.77
CA GLU A 23 -11.61 -1.24 2.47
C GLU A 23 -11.15 -2.00 3.70
N ALA A 24 -11.81 -1.76 4.85
CA ALA A 24 -11.41 -2.36 6.13
C ALA A 24 -11.51 -3.90 6.11
N VAL A 25 -12.60 -4.46 5.58
CA VAL A 25 -12.83 -5.91 5.55
C VAL A 25 -11.79 -6.61 4.66
N ARG A 26 -11.56 -6.09 3.47
CA ARG A 26 -10.54 -6.64 2.55
C ARG A 26 -9.13 -6.52 3.12
N ALA A 27 -8.84 -5.41 3.79
CA ALA A 27 -7.55 -5.21 4.44
C ALA A 27 -7.33 -6.23 5.56
N ASP A 28 -8.31 -6.44 6.41
CA ASP A 28 -8.23 -7.40 7.52
C ASP A 28 -8.07 -8.83 7.00
N ASP A 29 -8.80 -9.22 5.96
CA ASP A 29 -8.66 -10.52 5.31
C ASP A 29 -7.27 -10.71 4.71
N LEU A 30 -6.73 -9.69 4.06
CA LEU A 30 -5.40 -9.72 3.48
C LEU A 30 -4.32 -9.86 4.55
N VAL A 31 -4.44 -9.16 5.66
CA VAL A 31 -3.52 -9.28 6.81
C VAL A 31 -3.59 -10.68 7.40
N GLN A 32 -4.78 -11.21 7.62
CA GLN A 32 -4.96 -12.55 8.17
C GLN A 32 -4.34 -13.62 7.25
N ASP A 33 -4.62 -13.57 5.97
CA ASP A 33 -4.06 -14.50 4.98
C ASP A 33 -2.53 -14.41 4.92
N THR A 34 -1.99 -13.20 5.02
CA THR A 34 -0.55 -12.96 5.06
C THR A 34 0.09 -13.61 6.29
N LEU A 35 -0.52 -13.42 7.46
CA LEU A 35 -0.03 -14.00 8.71
C LEU A 35 -0.11 -15.53 8.72
N GLU A 36 -1.19 -16.10 8.24
CA GLU A 36 -1.35 -17.55 8.12
C GLU A 36 -0.28 -18.14 7.20
N ARG A 37 -0.04 -17.51 6.06
CA ARG A 37 0.98 -17.97 5.12
C ARG A 37 2.39 -17.82 5.68
N ALA A 38 2.66 -16.70 6.35
CA ALA A 38 3.95 -16.48 7.00
C ALA A 38 4.24 -17.52 8.07
N LEU A 39 3.27 -17.83 8.92
CA LEU A 39 3.40 -18.85 9.95
C LEU A 39 3.61 -20.26 9.35
N GLY A 40 2.89 -20.57 8.27
CA GLY A 40 3.05 -21.85 7.56
C GLY A 40 4.41 -22.00 6.86
N LYS A 41 5.03 -20.90 6.49
CA LYS A 41 6.35 -20.86 5.81
C LYS A 41 7.49 -20.40 6.73
N TRP A 42 7.25 -20.33 8.02
CA TRP A 42 8.23 -19.80 8.97
C TRP A 42 9.57 -20.53 8.91
N SER A 43 9.57 -21.83 8.70
CA SER A 43 10.78 -22.62 8.57
C SER A 43 11.59 -22.30 7.30
N LEU A 44 10.98 -21.71 6.29
CA LEU A 44 11.62 -21.31 5.04
C LEU A 44 12.24 -19.93 5.12
N TRP A 45 11.86 -19.14 6.12
CA TRP A 45 12.49 -17.85 6.34
C TRP A 45 13.84 -18.05 7.03
N GLY A 46 14.92 -17.89 6.27
CA GLY A 46 16.26 -18.15 6.76
C GLY A 46 16.87 -16.95 7.49
N SER A 47 16.94 -15.83 6.81
CA SER A 47 17.53 -14.59 7.34
C SER A 47 17.17 -13.41 6.44
N GLY A 48 17.31 -12.21 6.97
CA GLY A 48 17.10 -10.99 6.22
C GLY A 48 16.04 -10.08 6.84
N ASN A 49 15.48 -9.20 6.05
CA ASN A 49 14.48 -8.25 6.50
C ASN A 49 13.10 -8.93 6.61
N LEU A 50 12.68 -9.20 7.85
CA LEU A 50 11.38 -9.83 8.14
C LEU A 50 10.23 -9.01 7.56
N ARG A 51 10.28 -7.69 7.69
CA ARG A 51 9.26 -6.79 7.15
C ARG A 51 9.13 -6.94 5.64
N ALA A 52 10.24 -6.90 4.91
CA ALA A 52 10.25 -7.09 3.47
C ALA A 52 9.68 -8.46 3.06
N TRP A 53 10.00 -9.51 3.80
CA TRP A 53 9.47 -10.84 3.56
C TRP A 53 7.95 -10.90 3.75
N LEU A 54 7.44 -10.30 4.83
CA LEU A 54 5.99 -10.23 5.09
C LEU A 54 5.25 -9.44 4.00
N PHE A 55 5.81 -8.31 3.57
CA PHE A 55 5.23 -7.53 2.47
C PHE A 55 5.30 -8.26 1.13
N SER A 56 6.31 -9.08 0.89
CA SER A 56 6.38 -9.96 -0.29
C SER A 56 5.22 -10.95 -0.32
N ILE A 57 4.93 -11.57 0.81
CA ILE A 57 3.79 -12.48 0.94
C ILE A 57 2.49 -11.73 0.69
N MET A 58 2.32 -10.58 1.31
CA MET A 58 1.12 -9.76 1.17
C MET A 58 0.92 -9.28 -0.27
N HIS A 59 1.96 -8.82 -0.92
CA HIS A 59 1.92 -8.41 -2.32
C HIS A 59 1.46 -9.54 -3.24
N ASN A 60 2.04 -10.73 -3.08
CA ASN A 60 1.66 -11.89 -3.89
C ASN A 60 0.21 -12.30 -3.67
N LEU A 61 -0.26 -12.28 -2.42
CA LEU A 61 -1.66 -12.55 -2.11
C LEU A 61 -2.60 -11.49 -2.71
N TYR A 62 -2.22 -10.24 -2.62
CA TYR A 62 -2.98 -9.13 -3.18
C TYR A 62 -3.11 -9.22 -4.71
N VAL A 63 -2.02 -9.49 -5.40
CA VAL A 63 -2.02 -9.68 -6.87
C VAL A 63 -2.88 -10.87 -7.26
N ASN A 64 -2.79 -11.98 -6.54
CA ASN A 64 -3.60 -13.18 -6.81
C ASN A 64 -5.09 -12.93 -6.58
N GLN A 65 -5.45 -12.20 -5.53
CA GLN A 65 -6.84 -11.82 -5.26
C GLN A 65 -7.40 -10.88 -6.33
N ALA A 66 -6.59 -9.96 -6.83
CA ALA A 66 -6.99 -9.05 -7.90
C ALA A 66 -7.24 -9.77 -9.24
N ARG A 67 -6.63 -10.93 -9.45
CA ARG A 67 -6.85 -11.78 -10.64
C ARG A 67 -8.04 -12.71 -10.52
N SER A 68 -8.52 -12.98 -9.29
CA SER A 68 -9.69 -13.82 -9.07
C SER A 68 -10.96 -13.02 -9.31
N PRO A 69 -11.97 -13.57 -10.03
CA PRO A 69 -13.25 -12.89 -10.16
C PRO A 69 -13.85 -12.73 -8.76
N ARG A 70 -14.17 -11.51 -8.39
CA ARG A 70 -14.79 -11.21 -7.11
C ARG A 70 -16.24 -11.66 -7.14
N LEU A 71 -16.58 -12.57 -6.24
CA LEU A 71 -17.94 -13.06 -6.08
C LEU A 71 -18.84 -12.13 -5.27
N VAL A 72 -18.28 -11.08 -4.63
CA VAL A 72 -19.05 -10.16 -3.78
C VAL A 72 -18.52 -8.74 -3.95
N ASP A 73 -19.33 -7.88 -4.56
CA ASP A 73 -19.19 -6.43 -4.42
C ASP A 73 -19.68 -6.06 -3.02
N TYR A 74 -18.75 -5.87 -2.10
CA TYR A 74 -19.06 -5.13 -0.87
C TYR A 74 -19.12 -3.65 -1.24
N PRO A 75 -20.26 -2.96 -1.00
CA PRO A 75 -20.27 -1.52 -1.09
C PRO A 75 -19.23 -1.00 -0.08
N GLY A 76 -18.16 -0.40 -0.60
CA GLY A 76 -17.03 0.00 0.21
C GLY A 76 -17.44 1.10 1.20
N ASP A 77 -17.43 0.77 2.45
CA ASP A 77 -17.11 1.77 3.45
C ASP A 77 -15.64 2.12 3.22
N GLU A 78 -15.40 3.34 2.77
CA GLU A 78 -14.02 3.82 2.64
C GLU A 78 -13.28 3.56 3.93
N ALA A 79 -12.28 2.69 3.89
CA ALA A 79 -11.48 2.39 5.06
C ALA A 79 -10.72 3.67 5.45
N LEU A 80 -11.22 4.33 6.47
CA LEU A 80 -10.53 5.47 7.05
C LEU A 80 -9.22 4.98 7.67
N PRO A 81 -8.12 5.71 7.46
CA PRO A 81 -6.89 5.42 8.18
C PRO A 81 -7.15 5.38 9.68
N ASP A 82 -6.50 4.45 10.39
CA ASP A 82 -6.52 4.46 11.85
C ASP A 82 -5.91 5.78 12.34
N LEU A 83 -6.76 6.64 12.87
CA LEU A 83 -6.33 7.92 13.42
C LEU A 83 -5.66 7.69 14.78
N PRO A 84 -4.54 8.36 15.05
CA PRO A 84 -4.01 8.38 16.41
C PRO A 84 -5.06 8.93 17.38
N ALA A 85 -5.13 8.38 18.59
CA ALA A 85 -6.14 8.68 19.60
C ALA A 85 -6.22 10.17 20.03
N ARG A 86 -5.33 11.01 19.53
CA ARG A 86 -5.25 12.46 19.81
C ARG A 86 -5.32 13.33 18.55
N ALA A 87 -5.79 12.77 17.43
CA ALA A 87 -5.92 13.55 16.20
C ALA A 87 -6.98 14.65 16.37
N THR A 88 -6.65 15.86 15.96
CA THR A 88 -7.60 16.96 15.86
C THR A 88 -8.54 16.75 14.68
N GLN A 89 -9.63 17.51 14.61
CA GLN A 89 -10.56 17.46 13.50
C GLN A 89 -9.89 17.84 12.16
N ASN A 90 -8.93 18.76 12.18
CA ASN A 90 -8.14 19.13 11.01
C ASN A 90 -7.23 17.99 10.56
N ASP A 91 -6.59 17.31 11.51
CA ASP A 91 -5.75 16.15 11.20
C ASP A 91 -6.56 15.02 10.56
N ALA A 92 -7.80 14.83 11.00
CA ALA A 92 -8.71 13.86 10.42
C ALA A 92 -9.06 14.19 8.96
N LEU A 93 -9.29 15.46 8.63
CA LEU A 93 -9.55 15.92 7.27
C LEU A 93 -8.32 15.76 6.37
N GLU A 94 -7.14 16.15 6.85
CA GLU A 94 -5.89 15.99 6.13
C GLU A 94 -5.58 14.52 5.82
N LEU A 95 -5.82 13.61 6.78
CA LEU A 95 -5.65 12.18 6.58
C LEU A 95 -6.65 11.61 5.58
N ARG A 96 -7.89 12.07 5.59
CA ARG A 96 -8.89 11.68 4.59
C ARG A 96 -8.51 12.14 3.19
N ASP A 97 -8.05 13.37 3.06
CA ASP A 97 -7.59 13.93 1.79
C ASP A 97 -6.38 13.15 1.26
N PHE A 98 -5.45 12.81 2.14
CA PHE A 98 -4.30 12.00 1.79
C PHE A 98 -4.71 10.59 1.34
N ALA A 99 -5.58 9.91 2.09
CA ALA A 99 -6.08 8.59 1.74
C ALA A 99 -6.85 8.62 0.42
N HIS A 100 -7.66 9.64 0.19
CA HIS A 100 -8.37 9.82 -1.06
C HIS A 100 -7.42 10.04 -2.24
N SER A 101 -6.41 10.87 -2.05
CA SER A 101 -5.38 11.10 -3.06
C SER A 101 -4.58 9.83 -3.39
N LEU A 102 -4.23 9.05 -2.37
CA LEU A 102 -3.59 7.74 -2.58
C LEU A 102 -4.47 6.80 -3.39
N SER A 103 -5.76 6.77 -3.13
CA SER A 103 -6.70 5.91 -3.86
C SER A 103 -6.81 6.27 -5.35
N ARG A 104 -6.48 7.49 -5.72
CA ARG A 104 -6.47 7.98 -7.12
C ARG A 104 -5.16 7.69 -7.86
N LEU A 105 -4.12 7.25 -7.17
CA LEU A 105 -2.90 6.81 -7.83
C LEU A 105 -3.14 5.49 -8.57
N PRO A 106 -2.48 5.27 -9.73
CA PRO A 106 -2.39 3.94 -10.30
C PRO A 106 -1.83 2.97 -9.27
N GLU A 107 -2.33 1.75 -9.26
CA GLU A 107 -1.99 0.73 -8.28
C GLU A 107 -0.47 0.52 -8.12
N GLU A 108 0.25 0.45 -9.21
CA GLU A 108 1.70 0.27 -9.23
C GLU A 108 2.46 1.42 -8.55
N GLN A 109 1.99 2.65 -8.73
CA GLN A 109 2.55 3.83 -8.08
C GLN A 109 2.20 3.86 -6.60
N ARG A 110 0.96 3.52 -6.26
CA ARG A 110 0.48 3.46 -4.87
C ARG A 110 1.31 2.48 -4.04
N GLU A 111 1.53 1.27 -4.53
CA GLU A 111 2.33 0.26 -3.84
C GLU A 111 3.73 0.76 -3.54
N VAL A 112 4.41 1.34 -4.51
CA VAL A 112 5.78 1.84 -4.33
C VAL A 112 5.83 3.00 -3.33
N VAL A 113 4.91 3.95 -3.44
CA VAL A 113 4.83 5.07 -2.50
C VAL A 113 4.60 4.57 -1.07
N LEU A 114 3.69 3.63 -0.89
CA LEU A 114 3.39 3.08 0.44
C LEU A 114 4.57 2.29 1.01
N LEU A 115 5.22 1.45 0.23
CA LEU A 115 6.35 0.65 0.72
C LEU A 115 7.55 1.52 1.09
N VAL A 116 7.87 2.51 0.30
CA VAL A 116 9.03 3.37 0.53
C VAL A 116 8.73 4.46 1.57
N ALA A 117 7.66 5.21 1.40
CA ALA A 117 7.38 6.38 2.23
C ALA A 117 6.70 6.03 3.55
N LEU A 118 5.77 5.07 3.55
CA LEU A 118 5.02 4.70 4.75
C LEU A 118 5.72 3.62 5.56
N GLU A 119 6.28 2.62 4.90
CA GLU A 119 6.85 1.44 5.55
C GLU A 119 8.38 1.45 5.61
N ASP A 120 9.00 2.51 5.15
CA ASP A 120 10.46 2.73 5.22
C ASP A 120 11.31 1.61 4.61
N LEU A 121 10.80 0.93 3.59
CA LEU A 121 11.60 -0.06 2.86
C LEU A 121 12.62 0.64 1.96
N SER A 122 13.81 0.05 1.87
CA SER A 122 14.80 0.47 0.88
C SER A 122 14.28 0.24 -0.54
N TYR A 123 14.84 0.90 -1.51
CA TYR A 123 14.50 0.69 -2.92
C TYR A 123 14.80 -0.77 -3.35
N GLY A 124 15.90 -1.33 -2.85
CA GLY A 124 16.26 -2.71 -3.12
C GLY A 124 15.27 -3.72 -2.54
N ASP A 125 14.85 -3.52 -1.30
CA ASP A 125 13.84 -4.37 -0.67
C ASP A 125 12.47 -4.21 -1.32
N THR A 126 12.10 -2.98 -1.69
CA THR A 126 10.87 -2.72 -2.44
C THR A 126 10.88 -3.44 -3.79
N ALA A 127 12.00 -3.41 -4.50
CA ALA A 127 12.17 -4.12 -5.76
C ALA A 127 11.97 -5.64 -5.58
N LYS A 128 12.51 -6.20 -4.52
CA LYS A 128 12.31 -7.63 -4.19
C LYS A 128 10.86 -7.96 -3.86
N VAL A 129 10.20 -7.09 -3.07
CA VAL A 129 8.78 -7.25 -2.71
C VAL A 129 7.91 -7.28 -3.95
N LEU A 130 8.12 -6.35 -4.86
CA LEU A 130 7.31 -6.18 -6.07
C LEU A 130 7.76 -7.07 -7.25
N GLY A 131 8.94 -7.67 -7.16
CA GLY A 131 9.48 -8.48 -8.26
C GLY A 131 9.82 -7.66 -9.51
N VAL A 132 10.30 -6.44 -9.32
CA VAL A 132 10.66 -5.52 -10.41
C VAL A 132 12.09 -5.01 -10.23
N PRO A 133 12.73 -4.50 -11.30
CA PRO A 133 14.04 -3.87 -11.17
C PRO A 133 14.01 -2.61 -10.28
N VAL A 134 15.11 -2.30 -9.62
CA VAL A 134 15.24 -1.09 -8.77
C VAL A 134 14.95 0.19 -9.57
N GLY A 135 15.39 0.26 -10.81
CA GLY A 135 15.10 1.40 -11.69
C GLY A 135 13.60 1.62 -11.91
N THR A 136 12.84 0.54 -11.97
CA THR A 136 11.35 0.60 -12.05
C THR A 136 10.75 1.14 -10.75
N VAL A 137 11.27 0.73 -9.60
CA VAL A 137 10.86 1.29 -8.29
C VAL A 137 11.09 2.80 -8.27
N MET A 138 12.26 3.23 -8.69
CA MET A 138 12.63 4.66 -8.71
C MET A 138 11.72 5.48 -9.63
N SER A 139 11.43 5.00 -10.83
CA SER A 139 10.54 5.68 -11.78
C SER A 139 9.10 5.73 -11.27
N ARG A 140 8.58 4.64 -10.75
CA ARG A 140 7.22 4.59 -10.19
C ARG A 140 7.08 5.49 -8.97
N LEU A 141 8.09 5.52 -8.11
CA LEU A 141 8.12 6.39 -6.95
C LEU A 141 8.12 7.87 -7.33
N SER A 142 8.94 8.25 -8.29
CA SER A 142 9.02 9.64 -8.79
C SER A 142 7.68 10.09 -9.37
N ARG A 143 7.08 9.28 -10.21
CA ARG A 143 5.75 9.57 -10.81
C ARG A 143 4.65 9.58 -9.77
N GLY A 144 4.68 8.64 -8.83
CA GLY A 144 3.69 8.55 -7.76
C GLY A 144 3.74 9.75 -6.83
N ARG A 145 4.94 10.18 -6.43
CA ARG A 145 5.13 11.38 -5.60
C ARG A 145 4.66 12.65 -6.30
N GLU A 146 4.98 12.81 -7.57
CA GLU A 146 4.56 13.99 -8.34
C GLU A 146 3.05 14.03 -8.48
N ARG A 147 2.42 12.91 -8.82
CA ARG A 147 0.97 12.83 -8.94
C ARG A 147 0.28 13.09 -7.60
N LEU A 148 0.82 12.52 -6.52
CA LEU A 148 0.29 12.75 -5.17
C LEU A 148 0.40 14.21 -4.77
N ARG A 149 1.52 14.85 -5.05
CA ARG A 149 1.72 16.28 -4.82
C ARG A 149 0.65 17.12 -5.52
N VAL A 150 0.41 16.86 -6.80
CA VAL A 150 -0.60 17.56 -7.59
C VAL A 150 -1.99 17.37 -7.01
N LEU A 151 -2.34 16.14 -6.63
CA LEU A 151 -3.65 15.84 -6.04
C LEU A 151 -3.85 16.51 -4.69
N LEU A 152 -2.81 16.57 -3.85
CA LEU A 152 -2.87 17.20 -2.53
C LEU A 152 -2.94 18.74 -2.61
N GLU A 153 -2.33 19.34 -3.62
CA GLU A 153 -2.38 20.78 -3.83
C GLU A 153 -3.70 21.26 -4.44
N GLY A 154 -4.64 20.34 -4.74
CA GLY A 154 -5.93 20.65 -5.31
C GLY A 154 -5.87 21.09 -6.77
N SER A 155 -4.70 21.02 -7.39
CA SER A 155 -4.54 21.14 -8.83
C SER A 155 -4.89 19.78 -9.42
N GLU A 156 -6.10 19.61 -9.90
CA GLU A 156 -6.35 18.49 -10.78
C GLU A 156 -5.29 18.52 -11.88
N PRO A 157 -4.64 17.38 -12.18
CA PRO A 157 -3.83 17.34 -13.37
C PRO A 157 -4.76 17.77 -14.50
N ASP A 158 -4.48 18.91 -15.11
CA ASP A 158 -5.10 19.24 -16.37
C ASP A 158 -4.99 17.98 -17.22
N GLU A 159 -6.12 17.35 -17.47
CA GLU A 159 -6.18 16.43 -18.60
C GLU A 159 -5.50 17.20 -19.73
N PRO A 160 -4.51 16.62 -20.39
CA PRO A 160 -3.88 17.33 -21.47
C PRO A 160 -5.02 17.78 -22.39
N GLN A 161 -5.42 19.00 -22.24
CA GLN A 161 -6.26 19.61 -23.24
C GLN A 161 -5.43 19.56 -24.49
N LEU A 162 -5.77 18.60 -25.34
CA LEU A 162 -5.33 18.63 -26.70
C LEU A 162 -5.75 20.00 -27.23
N LYS A 163 -4.87 20.97 -27.05
CA LYS A 163 -4.97 22.22 -27.77
C LYS A 163 -4.84 21.82 -29.23
N VAL A 164 -5.96 21.73 -29.88
CA VAL A 164 -5.97 21.68 -31.32
C VAL A 164 -5.35 22.99 -31.75
N VAL A 165 -4.09 22.93 -32.06
CA VAL A 165 -3.40 24.03 -32.72
C VAL A 165 -3.96 24.08 -34.14
N LYS A 166 -4.83 25.00 -34.35
CA LYS A 166 -5.24 25.32 -35.71
C LYS A 166 -4.10 26.03 -36.42
#